data_73eb219ae666a61921b45e3680da9fdd
#
_entry.id   73eb219ae666a61921b45e3680da9fdd
#
_cell.length_a   1.000
_cell.length_b   1.000
_cell.length_c   1.000
_cell.angle_alpha   90.00
_cell.angle_beta   90.00
_cell.angle_gamma   90.00
#
_symmetry.space_group_name_H-M   'P 1'
#
loop_
_entity.id
_entity.type
_entity.pdbx_description
1 polymer ?
#
loop_
_entity_poly.entity_id
_entity_poly.type
_entity_poly.pdbx_seq_one_letter_code
_entity_poly.pdbx_strand_id
1 'polypeptide(L)'
;IARSLVTLCLVALVACSTLPEIVPDMKPATTPTQLDGARGQLSPARSRAILKELERGADETNIFDRHLALEQAVSDSPLLTGNRVRLLKDGPETYGAMFAAILAARDHINMETYIFEGDEIGLRFADALIEKQRQGVQVNLIVDSVGTLGPPAEFFQRLRDSGVRTMEFNPIDPTT
;
A
#
# COMPACT_ATOMS: atom_id res chain seq x y z
N ILE A 1 14.04 39.29 -22.82
CA ILE A 1 13.81 38.45 -21.63
C ILE A 1 12.37 37.90 -21.61
N ALA A 2 11.34 38.73 -21.82
CA ALA A 2 9.92 38.27 -21.81
C ALA A 2 9.60 37.26 -22.94
N ARG A 3 10.15 37.42 -24.15
CA ARG A 3 9.95 36.50 -25.27
C ARG A 3 10.57 35.12 -25.04
N SER A 4 11.72 35.05 -24.36
CA SER A 4 12.40 33.78 -24.03
C SER A 4 11.67 32.99 -22.94
N LEU A 5 11.02 33.70 -21.99
CA LEU A 5 10.22 33.05 -20.95
C LEU A 5 8.94 32.40 -21.51
N VAL A 6 8.27 33.09 -22.46
CA VAL A 6 7.06 32.56 -23.12
C VAL A 6 7.38 31.33 -23.98
N THR A 7 8.52 31.31 -24.65
CA THR A 7 8.96 30.14 -25.43
C THR A 7 9.30 28.97 -24.54
N LEU A 8 9.92 29.18 -23.38
CA LEU A 8 10.23 28.13 -22.40
C LEU A 8 8.96 27.52 -21.77
N CYS A 9 7.94 28.35 -21.46
CA CYS A 9 6.66 27.87 -20.96
C CYS A 9 5.87 27.07 -22.01
N LEU A 10 5.95 27.42 -23.30
CA LEU A 10 5.29 26.70 -24.38
C LEU A 10 5.92 25.31 -24.63
N VAL A 11 7.23 25.17 -24.46
CA VAL A 11 7.92 23.88 -24.58
C VAL A 11 7.60 22.95 -23.41
N ALA A 12 7.41 23.50 -22.20
CA ALA A 12 7.03 22.70 -21.02
C ALA A 12 5.59 22.13 -21.10
N LEU A 13 4.69 22.80 -21.82
CA LEU A 13 3.30 22.34 -22.00
C LEU A 13 3.16 21.19 -23.01
N VAL A 14 4.13 20.99 -23.90
CA VAL A 14 4.11 19.88 -24.88
C VAL A 14 4.59 18.57 -24.26
N ALA A 15 5.34 18.60 -23.15
CA ALA A 15 5.88 17.41 -22.51
C ALA A 15 4.83 16.54 -21.77
N CYS A 16 3.62 17.05 -21.55
CA CYS A 16 2.55 16.34 -20.82
C CYS A 16 1.50 15.65 -21.71
N SER A 17 1.66 15.60 -23.02
CA SER A 17 0.58 15.20 -23.93
C SER A 17 0.74 13.82 -24.61
N THR A 18 1.73 13.04 -24.28
CA THR A 18 1.82 11.66 -24.81
C THR A 18 1.27 10.65 -23.80
N LEU A 19 -0.05 10.46 -23.81
CA LEU A 19 -0.62 9.21 -23.33
C LEU A 19 0.00 8.08 -24.16
N PRO A 20 0.42 6.96 -23.53
CA PRO A 20 0.87 5.81 -24.29
C PRO A 20 -0.24 5.37 -25.24
N GLU A 21 0.08 5.28 -26.53
CA GLU A 21 -0.84 4.79 -27.54
C GLU A 21 -1.20 3.34 -27.19
N ILE A 22 -2.48 3.09 -26.91
CA ILE A 22 -2.97 1.72 -26.71
C ILE A 22 -2.92 1.07 -28.08
N VAL A 23 -1.92 0.25 -28.34
CA VAL A 23 -1.78 -0.51 -29.59
C VAL A 23 -2.84 -1.61 -29.61
N PRO A 24 -3.86 -1.54 -30.48
CA PRO A 24 -4.96 -2.51 -30.51
C PRO A 24 -4.56 -3.93 -30.91
N ASP A 25 -3.41 -4.07 -31.57
CA ASP A 25 -2.88 -5.35 -32.08
C ASP A 25 -1.62 -5.77 -31.33
N MET A 26 -1.78 -6.20 -30.08
CA MET A 26 -0.70 -6.95 -29.42
C MET A 26 -0.59 -8.32 -30.10
N LYS A 27 0.43 -8.47 -30.96
CA LYS A 27 0.83 -9.82 -31.41
C LYS A 27 1.09 -10.69 -30.18
N PRO A 28 0.64 -11.95 -30.18
CA PRO A 28 0.93 -12.85 -29.07
C PRO A 28 2.44 -12.83 -28.77
N ALA A 29 2.79 -12.67 -27.51
CA ALA A 29 4.18 -12.67 -27.10
C ALA A 29 4.82 -13.99 -27.52
N THR A 30 5.87 -13.92 -28.33
CA THR A 30 6.63 -15.10 -28.77
C THR A 30 7.48 -15.69 -27.63
N THR A 31 7.63 -14.94 -26.55
CA THR A 31 8.35 -15.39 -25.35
C THR A 31 7.36 -16.09 -24.42
N PRO A 32 7.71 -17.27 -23.87
CA PRO A 32 6.86 -17.94 -22.90
C PRO A 32 6.55 -17.02 -21.71
N THR A 33 5.27 -16.88 -21.36
CA THR A 33 4.84 -16.10 -20.21
C THR A 33 5.47 -16.65 -18.94
N GLN A 34 6.23 -15.82 -18.23
CA GLN A 34 6.81 -16.13 -16.95
C GLN A 34 6.05 -15.33 -15.88
N LEU A 35 5.61 -16.00 -14.84
CA LEU A 35 4.82 -15.41 -13.77
C LEU A 35 5.74 -14.94 -12.63
N ASP A 36 5.41 -13.81 -12.04
CA ASP A 36 6.06 -13.30 -10.84
C ASP A 36 5.18 -13.62 -9.63
N GLY A 37 5.75 -14.22 -8.59
CA GLY A 37 5.09 -14.50 -7.34
C GLY A 37 5.50 -13.51 -6.25
N ALA A 38 4.83 -13.54 -5.10
CA ALA A 38 5.11 -12.66 -3.95
C ALA A 38 6.56 -12.74 -3.44
N ARG A 39 7.27 -13.84 -3.71
CA ARG A 39 8.67 -14.05 -3.30
C ARG A 39 9.66 -13.93 -4.45
N GLY A 40 9.24 -13.36 -5.58
CA GLY A 40 10.05 -13.19 -6.79
C GLY A 40 9.58 -14.07 -7.95
N GLN A 41 10.37 -14.08 -9.00
CA GLN A 41 10.04 -14.72 -10.27
C GLN A 41 9.89 -16.25 -10.12
N LEU A 42 8.77 -16.78 -10.60
CA LEU A 42 8.54 -18.24 -10.61
C LEU A 42 9.42 -18.92 -11.65
N SER A 43 9.82 -20.14 -11.38
CA SER A 43 10.59 -20.89 -12.40
C SER A 43 9.74 -21.11 -13.65
N PRO A 44 10.38 -21.23 -14.86
CA PRO A 44 9.65 -21.47 -16.11
C PRO A 44 8.78 -22.74 -16.07
N ALA A 45 9.20 -23.76 -15.31
CA ALA A 45 8.43 -24.98 -15.15
C ALA A 45 7.15 -24.75 -14.31
N ARG A 46 7.27 -23.96 -13.23
CA ARG A 46 6.13 -23.60 -12.35
C ARG A 46 5.13 -22.72 -13.11
N SER A 47 5.61 -21.70 -13.81
CA SER A 47 4.75 -20.83 -14.64
C SER A 47 3.97 -21.63 -15.67
N ARG A 48 4.63 -22.54 -16.41
CA ARG A 48 3.94 -23.42 -17.37
C ARG A 48 2.91 -24.35 -16.72
N ALA A 49 3.22 -24.89 -15.54
CA ALA A 49 2.29 -25.77 -14.83
C ALA A 49 1.00 -25.03 -14.44
N ILE A 50 1.15 -23.80 -13.90
CA ILE A 50 0.01 -22.93 -13.53
C ILE A 50 -0.83 -22.59 -14.76
N LEU A 51 -0.19 -22.09 -15.84
CA LEU A 51 -0.90 -21.73 -17.06
C LEU A 51 -1.66 -22.93 -17.68
N LYS A 52 -1.04 -24.12 -17.70
CA LYS A 52 -1.67 -25.33 -18.20
C LYS A 52 -2.87 -25.78 -17.35
N GLU A 53 -2.83 -25.58 -16.05
CA GLU A 53 -3.97 -25.87 -15.16
C GLU A 53 -5.12 -24.91 -15.40
N LEU A 54 -4.84 -23.63 -15.60
CA LEU A 54 -5.83 -22.61 -15.95
C LEU A 54 -6.47 -22.87 -17.32
N GLU A 55 -5.72 -23.39 -18.31
CA GLU A 55 -6.22 -23.76 -19.62
C GLU A 55 -7.18 -24.94 -19.57
N ARG A 56 -6.94 -25.94 -18.70
CA ARG A 56 -7.83 -27.10 -18.56
C ARG A 56 -9.22 -26.75 -18.03
N GLY A 57 -9.33 -25.70 -17.19
CA GLY A 57 -10.59 -25.18 -16.69
C GLY A 57 -11.30 -24.22 -17.65
N ALA A 58 -10.82 -24.07 -18.90
CA ALA A 58 -11.21 -22.97 -19.79
C ALA A 58 -12.64 -23.06 -20.33
N ASP A 59 -13.20 -24.22 -20.43
CA ASP A 59 -14.49 -24.43 -21.16
C ASP A 59 -15.74 -24.10 -20.31
N GLU A 60 -15.66 -24.04 -18.99
CA GLU A 60 -16.81 -23.82 -18.11
C GLU A 60 -16.62 -22.77 -17.02
N THR A 61 -15.40 -22.20 -16.87
CA THR A 61 -15.09 -21.34 -15.74
C THR A 61 -15.24 -19.88 -16.09
N ASN A 62 -15.97 -19.16 -15.26
CA ASN A 62 -16.05 -17.70 -15.27
C ASN A 62 -14.63 -17.09 -15.21
N ILE A 63 -14.40 -15.98 -15.92
CA ILE A 63 -13.13 -15.23 -15.92
C ILE A 63 -12.69 -14.88 -14.50
N PHE A 64 -13.63 -14.67 -13.59
CA PHE A 64 -13.38 -14.39 -12.18
C PHE A 64 -12.74 -15.60 -11.47
N ASP A 65 -13.23 -16.81 -11.69
CA ASP A 65 -12.67 -18.02 -11.06
C ASP A 65 -11.25 -18.30 -11.56
N ARG A 66 -10.98 -18.01 -12.84
CA ARG A 66 -9.62 -18.10 -13.40
C ARG A 66 -8.68 -17.08 -12.77
N HIS A 67 -9.16 -15.84 -12.57
CA HIS A 67 -8.39 -14.80 -11.92
C HIS A 67 -8.04 -15.20 -10.48
N LEU A 68 -9.01 -15.69 -9.72
CA LEU A 68 -8.77 -16.19 -8.37
C LEU A 68 -7.77 -17.34 -8.31
N ALA A 69 -7.88 -18.30 -9.24
CA ALA A 69 -6.96 -19.43 -9.31
C ALA A 69 -5.53 -18.97 -9.65
N LEU A 70 -5.37 -17.99 -10.54
CA LEU A 70 -4.08 -17.39 -10.88
C LEU A 70 -3.49 -16.65 -9.67
N GLU A 71 -4.27 -15.79 -9.02
CA GLU A 71 -3.85 -15.05 -7.84
C GLU A 71 -3.37 -15.98 -6.72
N GLN A 72 -4.13 -17.04 -6.43
CA GLN A 72 -3.76 -18.02 -5.42
C GLN A 72 -2.46 -18.75 -5.77
N ALA A 73 -2.27 -19.10 -7.06
CA ALA A 73 -1.11 -19.82 -7.52
C ALA A 73 0.18 -18.96 -7.54
N VAL A 74 0.03 -17.64 -7.76
CA VAL A 74 1.14 -16.69 -7.87
C VAL A 74 1.52 -16.10 -6.51
N SER A 75 0.54 -15.79 -5.66
CA SER A 75 0.79 -15.17 -4.35
C SER A 75 1.35 -16.14 -3.31
N ASP A 76 1.30 -17.45 -3.54
CA ASP A 76 1.61 -18.49 -2.55
C ASP A 76 0.76 -18.36 -1.25
N SER A 77 -0.34 -17.63 -1.32
CA SER A 77 -1.24 -17.38 -0.21
C SER A 77 -2.61 -18.01 -0.47
N PRO A 78 -3.16 -18.78 0.46
CA PRO A 78 -4.49 -19.33 0.28
C PRO A 78 -5.55 -18.22 0.29
N LEU A 79 -6.54 -18.35 -0.55
CA LEU A 79 -7.71 -17.50 -0.52
C LEU A 79 -8.52 -17.80 0.76
N LEU A 80 -8.63 -16.83 1.63
CA LEU A 80 -9.38 -16.98 2.88
C LEU A 80 -10.84 -16.55 2.66
N THR A 81 -11.77 -17.37 3.08
CA THR A 81 -13.20 -17.09 3.06
C THR A 81 -13.71 -16.65 4.43
N GLY A 82 -14.96 -16.16 4.50
CA GLY A 82 -15.57 -15.74 5.75
C GLY A 82 -15.18 -14.33 6.21
N ASN A 83 -14.49 -13.57 5.38
CA ASN A 83 -14.15 -12.17 5.67
C ASN A 83 -15.41 -11.30 5.70
N ARG A 84 -15.41 -10.33 6.62
CA ARG A 84 -16.42 -9.28 6.67
C ARG A 84 -15.80 -7.95 6.21
N VAL A 85 -16.31 -7.42 5.12
CA VAL A 85 -15.82 -6.18 4.53
C VAL A 85 -16.86 -5.08 4.67
N ARG A 86 -16.42 -3.87 5.02
CA ARG A 86 -17.21 -2.65 5.02
C ARG A 86 -16.46 -1.57 4.27
N LEU A 87 -17.09 -0.99 3.26
CA LEU A 87 -16.55 0.17 2.54
C LEU A 87 -16.67 1.42 3.42
N LEU A 88 -15.56 2.14 3.61
CA LEU A 88 -15.49 3.47 4.22
C LEU A 88 -15.24 4.48 3.09
N LYS A 89 -16.13 5.47 2.94
CA LYS A 89 -16.17 6.30 1.72
C LYS A 89 -15.24 7.51 1.76
N ASP A 90 -14.95 8.02 2.95
CA ASP A 90 -14.20 9.27 3.11
C ASP A 90 -13.36 9.28 4.39
N GLY A 91 -12.59 10.34 4.59
CA GLY A 91 -11.74 10.54 5.76
C GLY A 91 -12.51 10.51 7.08
N PRO A 92 -13.60 11.29 7.25
CA PRO A 92 -14.38 11.29 8.47
C PRO A 92 -14.92 9.93 8.87
N GLU A 93 -15.46 9.14 7.93
CA GLU A 93 -15.95 7.79 8.19
C GLU A 93 -14.78 6.85 8.53
N THR A 94 -13.68 6.96 7.80
CA THR A 94 -12.48 6.14 8.02
C THR A 94 -11.86 6.43 9.38
N TYR A 95 -11.62 7.69 9.70
CA TYR A 95 -11.04 8.08 11.00
C TYR A 95 -11.96 7.69 12.17
N GLY A 96 -13.27 7.86 12.01
CA GLY A 96 -14.24 7.41 13.00
C GLY A 96 -14.14 5.91 13.28
N ALA A 97 -14.03 5.09 12.24
CA ALA A 97 -13.85 3.64 12.36
C ALA A 97 -12.50 3.27 12.99
N MET A 98 -11.41 3.96 12.61
CA MET A 98 -10.08 3.75 13.19
C MET A 98 -10.04 4.10 14.67
N PHE A 99 -10.57 5.26 15.08
CA PHE A 99 -10.68 5.63 16.50
C PHE A 99 -11.49 4.62 17.28
N ALA A 100 -12.63 4.17 16.75
CA ALA A 100 -13.45 3.15 17.42
C ALA A 100 -12.66 1.85 17.64
N ALA A 101 -11.89 1.41 16.66
CA ALA A 101 -11.04 0.21 16.76
C ALA A 101 -9.92 0.40 17.79
N ILE A 102 -9.23 1.54 17.78
CA ILE A 102 -8.18 1.87 18.74
C ILE A 102 -8.75 1.88 20.16
N LEU A 103 -9.87 2.57 20.39
CA LEU A 103 -10.49 2.66 21.70
C LEU A 103 -10.99 1.31 22.21
N ALA A 104 -11.43 0.41 21.33
CA ALA A 104 -11.89 -0.93 21.69
C ALA A 104 -10.75 -1.93 21.94
N ALA A 105 -9.51 -1.64 21.52
CA ALA A 105 -8.36 -2.54 21.67
C ALA A 105 -8.08 -2.83 23.15
N ARG A 106 -7.75 -4.11 23.46
CA ARG A 106 -7.50 -4.60 24.82
C ARG A 106 -6.16 -5.29 24.99
N ASP A 107 -5.56 -5.75 23.91
CA ASP A 107 -4.34 -6.54 23.90
C ASP A 107 -3.22 -5.79 23.16
N HIS A 108 -3.37 -5.58 21.87
CA HIS A 108 -2.37 -4.86 21.08
C HIS A 108 -3.01 -4.00 19.99
N ILE A 109 -2.24 -3.01 19.52
CA ILE A 109 -2.53 -2.19 18.34
C ILE A 109 -1.30 -2.25 17.45
N ASN A 110 -1.47 -2.72 16.21
CA ASN A 110 -0.47 -2.63 15.16
C ASN A 110 -1.01 -1.64 14.12
N MET A 111 -0.36 -0.50 14.00
CA MET A 111 -0.74 0.56 13.07
C MET A 111 0.41 0.81 12.10
N GLU A 112 0.08 0.85 10.83
CA GLU A 112 0.98 1.23 9.75
C GLU A 112 0.36 2.38 9.00
N THR A 113 1.16 3.40 8.70
CA THR A 113 0.70 4.56 7.94
C THR A 113 1.83 5.15 7.10
N TYR A 114 1.50 5.53 5.87
CA TYR A 114 2.43 6.24 5.00
C TYR A 114 2.63 7.68 5.45
N ILE A 115 1.54 8.41 5.71
CA ILE A 115 1.57 9.81 6.17
C ILE A 115 1.07 9.87 7.62
N PHE A 116 1.85 10.51 8.48
CA PHE A 116 1.44 10.81 9.86
C PHE A 116 1.92 12.22 10.21
N GLU A 117 1.03 13.18 10.07
CA GLU A 117 1.31 14.60 10.28
C GLU A 117 1.07 15.02 11.73
N GLY A 118 1.73 16.13 12.14
CA GLY A 118 1.51 16.75 13.44
C GLY A 118 0.31 17.70 13.50
N ASP A 119 -0.67 17.50 12.64
CA ASP A 119 -1.91 18.27 12.56
C ASP A 119 -2.93 17.87 13.63
N GLU A 120 -4.12 18.48 13.61
CA GLU A 120 -5.18 18.18 14.58
C GLU A 120 -5.55 16.70 14.61
N ILE A 121 -5.64 16.06 13.45
CA ILE A 121 -6.01 14.64 13.34
C ILE A 121 -4.87 13.74 13.83
N GLY A 122 -3.64 14.01 13.40
CA GLY A 122 -2.47 13.25 13.84
C GLY A 122 -2.22 13.36 15.35
N LEU A 123 -2.42 14.54 15.94
CA LEU A 123 -2.34 14.73 17.39
C LEU A 123 -3.39 13.88 18.13
N ARG A 124 -4.63 13.83 17.62
CA ARG A 124 -5.69 13.00 18.20
C ARG A 124 -5.36 11.50 18.12
N PHE A 125 -4.80 11.04 17.00
CA PHE A 125 -4.32 9.65 16.89
C PHE A 125 -3.18 9.38 17.88
N ALA A 126 -2.19 10.26 17.96
CA ALA A 126 -1.08 10.13 18.90
C ALA A 126 -1.59 10.04 20.35
N ASP A 127 -2.53 10.91 20.74
CA ASP A 127 -3.13 10.89 22.06
C ASP A 127 -3.86 9.59 22.36
N ALA A 128 -4.65 9.08 21.41
CA ALA A 128 -5.37 7.81 21.58
C ALA A 128 -4.41 6.62 21.71
N LEU A 129 -3.34 6.58 20.92
CA LEU A 129 -2.31 5.53 20.99
C LEU A 129 -1.56 5.57 22.32
N ILE A 130 -1.14 6.76 22.76
CA ILE A 130 -0.48 6.98 24.07
C ILE A 130 -1.37 6.53 25.22
N GLU A 131 -2.64 6.91 25.19
CA GLU A 131 -3.59 6.52 26.24
C GLU A 131 -3.78 5.01 26.30
N LYS A 132 -3.86 4.34 25.14
CA LYS A 132 -3.93 2.87 25.09
C LYS A 132 -2.66 2.21 25.61
N GLN A 133 -1.50 2.74 25.29
CA GLN A 133 -0.23 2.26 25.83
C GLN A 133 -0.19 2.38 27.37
N ARG A 134 -0.69 3.49 27.93
CA ARG A 134 -0.78 3.70 29.38
C ARG A 134 -1.74 2.72 30.06
N GLN A 135 -2.78 2.30 29.34
CA GLN A 135 -3.74 1.29 29.80
C GLN A 135 -3.20 -0.15 29.72
N GLY A 136 -1.96 -0.34 29.28
CA GLY A 136 -1.31 -1.65 29.16
C GLY A 136 -1.53 -2.35 27.82
N VAL A 137 -2.18 -1.69 26.84
CA VAL A 137 -2.29 -2.21 25.47
C VAL A 137 -0.95 -2.00 24.78
N GLN A 138 -0.37 -3.05 24.18
CA GLN A 138 0.88 -2.93 23.43
C GLN A 138 0.64 -2.18 22.13
N VAL A 139 1.29 -1.04 21.92
CA VAL A 139 1.14 -0.24 20.70
C VAL A 139 2.41 -0.31 19.87
N ASN A 140 2.27 -0.75 18.62
CA ASN A 140 3.32 -0.76 17.61
C ASN A 140 2.88 0.13 16.45
N LEU A 141 3.73 1.06 16.06
CA LEU A 141 3.49 2.03 15.00
C LEU A 141 4.62 1.94 13.98
N ILE A 142 4.28 1.69 12.71
CA ILE A 142 5.21 1.78 11.59
C ILE A 142 4.83 3.02 10.78
N VAL A 143 5.81 3.86 10.50
CA VAL A 143 5.67 5.08 9.70
C VAL A 143 6.68 5.07 8.56
N ASP A 144 6.31 5.62 7.41
CA ASP A 144 7.23 5.77 6.29
C ASP A 144 8.07 7.04 6.47
N SER A 145 9.36 6.98 6.12
CA SER A 145 10.28 8.11 6.30
C SER A 145 9.92 9.31 5.44
N VAL A 146 9.46 9.09 4.19
CA VAL A 146 9.06 10.18 3.28
C VAL A 146 7.76 10.83 3.73
N GLY A 147 6.79 9.99 4.11
CA GLY A 147 5.46 10.44 4.54
C GLY A 147 5.44 11.12 5.91
N THR A 148 6.58 11.16 6.62
CA THR A 148 6.71 11.76 7.96
C THR A 148 7.79 12.84 8.04
N LEU A 149 8.15 13.45 6.92
CA LEU A 149 9.10 14.57 6.89
C LEU A 149 8.54 15.88 7.48
N GLY A 150 7.20 16.03 7.51
CA GLY A 150 6.54 17.26 7.97
C GLY A 150 6.50 17.47 9.48
N PRO A 151 6.18 16.44 10.30
CA PRO A 151 6.05 16.60 11.73
C PRO A 151 7.38 16.96 12.41
N PRO A 152 7.36 17.80 13.46
CA PRO A 152 8.55 18.05 14.25
C PRO A 152 8.98 16.78 15.00
N ALA A 153 10.28 16.64 15.25
CA ALA A 153 10.88 15.47 15.90
C ALA A 153 10.23 15.14 17.26
N GLU A 154 9.78 16.16 17.98
CA GLU A 154 9.11 16.05 19.27
C GLU A 154 7.80 15.29 19.19
N PHE A 155 7.12 15.30 18.05
CA PHE A 155 5.86 14.55 17.84
C PHE A 155 6.09 13.05 18.01
N PHE A 156 7.06 12.49 17.31
CA PHE A 156 7.41 11.08 17.44
C PHE A 156 8.14 10.76 18.74
N GLN A 157 8.91 11.71 19.26
CA GLN A 157 9.57 11.54 20.56
C GLN A 157 8.55 11.36 21.68
N ARG A 158 7.47 12.14 21.67
CA ARG A 158 6.36 12.01 22.64
C ARG A 158 5.72 10.61 22.62
N LEU A 159 5.54 10.01 21.44
CA LEU A 159 5.05 8.64 21.27
C LEU A 159 6.03 7.63 21.90
N ARG A 160 7.31 7.73 21.58
CA ARG A 160 8.35 6.85 22.12
C ARG A 160 8.48 6.96 23.65
N ASP A 161 8.49 8.16 24.18
CA ASP A 161 8.59 8.41 25.63
C ASP A 161 7.40 7.85 26.41
N SER A 162 6.27 7.71 25.74
CA SER A 162 5.06 7.07 26.29
C SER A 162 5.06 5.54 26.20
N GLY A 163 6.13 4.94 25.64
CA GLY A 163 6.26 3.49 25.50
C GLY A 163 5.68 2.92 24.20
N VAL A 164 5.15 3.76 23.30
CA VAL A 164 4.74 3.32 21.97
C VAL A 164 5.96 2.89 21.17
N ARG A 165 5.96 1.67 20.66
CA ARG A 165 7.04 1.17 19.80
C ARG A 165 6.89 1.74 18.40
N THR A 166 7.77 2.65 18.02
CA THR A 166 7.78 3.26 16.69
C THR A 166 8.91 2.68 15.86
N MET A 167 8.60 2.32 14.62
CA MET A 167 9.56 1.90 13.60
C MET A 167 9.41 2.78 12.37
N GLU A 168 10.52 3.30 11.88
CA GLU A 168 10.58 4.01 10.61
C GLU A 168 10.87 2.99 9.51
N PHE A 169 9.99 2.92 8.52
CA PHE A 169 10.17 2.11 7.34
C PHE A 169 10.88 2.91 6.26
N ASN A 170 11.80 2.26 5.55
CA ASN A 170 12.55 2.83 4.45
C ASN A 170 13.24 4.16 4.81
N PRO A 171 14.08 4.20 5.86
CA PRO A 171 14.71 5.44 6.32
C PRO A 171 15.56 6.06 5.20
N ILE A 172 15.38 7.37 4.99
CA ILE A 172 16.21 8.12 4.05
C ILE A 172 17.50 8.45 4.79
N ASP A 173 18.58 7.80 4.40
CA ASP A 173 19.91 8.17 4.85
C ASP A 173 20.60 9.02 3.76
N PRO A 174 20.79 10.33 3.97
CA PRO A 174 21.43 11.20 2.97
C PRO A 174 22.93 10.89 2.80
N THR A 175 23.48 9.96 3.58
CA THR A 175 24.90 9.59 3.56
C THR A 175 25.18 8.26 2.84
N THR A 176 24.16 7.54 2.45
CA THR A 176 24.23 6.32 1.61
C THR A 176 23.67 6.56 0.17
#